data_de3d4261124623607b6e11563fc55afc
#
_entry.id   de3d4261124623607b6e11563fc55afc
#
_cell.length_a   1.000
_cell.length_b   1.000
_cell.length_c   1.000
_cell.angle_alpha   90.00
_cell.angle_beta   90.00
_cell.angle_gamma   90.00
#
_symmetry.space_group_name_H-M   'P 1'
#
loop_
_entity.id
_entity.type
_entity.pdbx_description
1 polymer ?
#
loop_
_entity_poly.entity_id
_entity_poly.type
_entity_poly.pdbx_seq_one_letter_code
_entity_poly.pdbx_strand_id
1 'polypeptide(L)'
;MPSVSPLPDLILYARPGCSLCDEARAAIEVVLEDRRERGLVVPAIVERNIDDDPEIHRQLFERIPVVEIGRQRVELFVSVGKVRRLLNEVLGA
;
A
#
# COMPACT_ATOMS: atom_id res chain seq x y z
N MET A 1 -0.05 -22.53 22.52
CA MET A 1 -0.88 -22.18 21.40
C MET A 1 -0.19 -21.18 20.50
N PRO A 2 0.27 -21.57 19.35
CA PRO A 2 0.89 -20.62 18.48
C PRO A 2 -0.15 -19.64 17.95
N SER A 3 0.10 -18.38 18.14
CA SER A 3 -0.71 -17.37 17.49
C SER A 3 -0.22 -17.24 16.07
N VAL A 4 -1.13 -17.42 15.13
CA VAL A 4 -0.84 -17.14 13.74
C VAL A 4 -0.95 -15.62 13.59
N SER A 5 0.15 -14.98 13.32
CA SER A 5 0.12 -13.54 13.04
C SER A 5 -0.73 -13.32 11.81
N PRO A 6 -1.73 -12.44 11.86
CA PRO A 6 -2.47 -12.11 10.66
C PRO A 6 -1.54 -11.46 9.65
N LEU A 7 -1.90 -11.55 8.36
CA LEU A 7 -1.16 -10.83 7.33
C LEU A 7 -1.22 -9.34 7.63
N PRO A 8 -0.11 -8.63 7.41
CA PRO A 8 -0.16 -7.18 7.53
C PRO A 8 -1.05 -6.60 6.44
N ASP A 9 -1.79 -5.54 6.78
CA ASP A 9 -2.58 -4.82 5.81
C ASP A 9 -1.68 -3.97 4.91
N LEU A 10 -2.10 -3.82 3.66
CA LEU A 10 -1.48 -2.85 2.76
C LEU A 10 -2.21 -1.53 2.96
N ILE A 11 -1.50 -0.54 3.45
CA ILE A 11 -2.09 0.77 3.75
C ILE A 11 -1.70 1.76 2.67
N LEU A 12 -2.70 2.41 2.08
CA LEU A 12 -2.49 3.51 1.15
C LEU A 12 -2.92 4.80 1.83
N TYR A 13 -1.96 5.68 2.06
CA TYR A 13 -2.23 7.03 2.54
C TYR A 13 -2.38 7.94 1.33
N ALA A 14 -3.53 8.60 1.23
CA ALA A 14 -3.90 9.39 0.07
C ALA A 14 -4.80 10.55 0.49
N ARG A 15 -5.21 11.37 -0.45
CA ARG A 15 -6.22 12.39 -0.23
C ARG A 15 -7.00 12.60 -1.52
N PRO A 16 -8.21 13.19 -1.43
CA PRO A 16 -9.01 13.51 -2.63
C PRO A 16 -8.27 14.49 -3.54
N GLY A 17 -8.44 14.34 -4.84
CA GLY A 17 -7.85 15.24 -5.82
C GLY A 17 -6.38 15.07 -6.06
N CYS A 18 -5.82 13.93 -5.69
CA CYS A 18 -4.40 13.62 -5.85
C CYS A 18 -4.24 12.62 -7.00
N SER A 19 -3.75 13.08 -8.16
CA SER A 19 -3.59 12.22 -9.34
C SER A 19 -2.55 11.12 -9.11
N LEU A 20 -1.47 11.42 -8.40
CA LEU A 20 -0.46 10.42 -8.06
C LEU A 20 -1.04 9.35 -7.12
N CYS A 21 -1.97 9.73 -6.26
CA CYS A 21 -2.66 8.77 -5.40
C CYS A 21 -3.55 7.83 -6.22
N ASP A 22 -4.20 8.36 -7.26
CA ASP A 22 -5.01 7.56 -8.16
C ASP A 22 -4.15 6.56 -8.93
N GLU A 23 -2.98 7.00 -9.37
CA GLU A 23 -2.02 6.11 -10.04
C GLU A 23 -1.52 5.02 -9.10
N ALA A 24 -1.25 5.37 -7.84
CA ALA A 24 -0.81 4.39 -6.84
C ALA A 24 -1.90 3.35 -6.59
N ARG A 25 -3.14 3.79 -6.50
CA ARG A 25 -4.28 2.89 -6.30
C ARG A 25 -4.40 1.91 -7.46
N ALA A 26 -4.27 2.40 -8.68
CA ALA A 26 -4.32 1.56 -9.88
C ALA A 26 -3.16 0.56 -9.88
N ALA A 27 -1.95 1.00 -9.53
CA ALA A 27 -0.78 0.13 -9.47
C ALA A 27 -0.98 -1.00 -8.46
N ILE A 28 -1.53 -0.69 -7.29
CA ILE A 28 -1.82 -1.67 -6.27
C ILE A 28 -2.81 -2.72 -6.80
N GLU A 29 -3.88 -2.27 -7.44
CA GLU A 29 -4.90 -3.18 -7.98
C GLU A 29 -4.31 -4.16 -8.99
N VAL A 30 -3.44 -3.68 -9.88
CA VAL A 30 -2.77 -4.52 -10.87
C VAL A 30 -1.95 -5.61 -10.18
N VAL A 31 -1.17 -5.24 -9.19
CA VAL A 31 -0.31 -6.19 -8.49
C VAL A 31 -1.12 -7.19 -7.68
N LEU A 32 -2.17 -6.75 -7.00
CA LEU A 32 -3.02 -7.66 -6.22
C LEU A 32 -3.76 -8.63 -7.13
N GLU A 33 -4.23 -8.19 -8.28
CA GLU A 33 -4.90 -9.07 -9.23
C GLU A 33 -3.92 -10.13 -9.75
N ASP A 34 -2.69 -9.73 -10.09
CA ASP A 34 -1.66 -10.66 -10.53
C ASP A 34 -1.37 -11.70 -9.44
N ARG A 35 -1.23 -11.26 -8.19
CA ARG A 35 -0.98 -12.18 -7.08
C ARG A 35 -2.14 -13.17 -6.91
N ARG A 36 -3.36 -12.68 -7.04
CA ARG A 36 -4.56 -13.53 -6.94
C ARG A 36 -4.58 -14.59 -8.01
N GLU A 37 -4.29 -14.21 -9.25
CA GLU A 37 -4.26 -15.16 -10.38
C GLU A 37 -3.16 -16.21 -10.22
N ARG A 38 -2.06 -15.84 -9.59
CA ARG A 38 -0.93 -16.74 -9.38
C ARG A 38 -1.03 -17.54 -8.09
N GLY A 39 -2.11 -17.41 -7.35
CA GLY A 39 -2.31 -18.12 -6.09
C GLY A 39 -1.38 -17.65 -4.97
N LEU A 40 -0.82 -16.45 -5.08
CA LEU A 40 0.03 -15.89 -4.04
C LEU A 40 -0.83 -15.18 -2.99
N VAL A 41 -0.23 -14.97 -1.82
CA VAL A 41 -0.90 -14.28 -0.72
C VAL A 41 -1.30 -12.86 -1.14
N VAL A 42 -2.54 -12.48 -0.85
CA VAL A 42 -3.10 -11.16 -1.16
C VAL A 42 -3.48 -10.47 0.15
N PRO A 43 -2.84 -9.35 0.49
CA PRO A 43 -3.18 -8.63 1.72
C PRO A 43 -4.48 -7.85 1.55
N ALA A 44 -5.11 -7.52 2.66
CA ALA A 44 -6.22 -6.57 2.66
C ALA A 44 -5.67 -5.17 2.39
N ILE A 45 -6.44 -4.37 1.65
CA ILE A 45 -6.11 -2.95 1.42
C ILE A 45 -6.90 -2.11 2.40
N VAL A 46 -6.21 -1.17 3.03
CA VAL A 46 -6.83 -0.13 3.85
C VAL A 46 -6.39 1.21 3.29
N GLU A 47 -7.33 1.99 2.82
CA GLU A 47 -7.01 3.35 2.35
C GLU A 47 -7.33 4.34 3.47
N ARG A 48 -6.39 5.24 3.73
CA ARG A 48 -6.55 6.29 4.73
C ARG A 48 -6.42 7.66 4.06
N ASN A 49 -7.44 8.49 4.29
CA ASN A 49 -7.39 9.88 3.86
C ASN A 49 -6.61 10.66 4.93
N ILE A 50 -5.48 11.24 4.54
CA ILE A 50 -4.63 11.97 5.50
C ILE A 50 -5.32 13.21 6.05
N ASP A 51 -6.34 13.73 5.37
CA ASP A 51 -7.07 14.89 5.84
C ASP A 51 -7.95 14.57 7.08
N ASP A 52 -8.18 13.29 7.36
CA ASP A 52 -8.97 12.86 8.52
C ASP A 52 -8.19 12.89 9.83
N ASP A 53 -6.86 13.03 9.77
CA ASP A 53 -6.00 13.00 10.95
C ASP A 53 -4.94 14.10 10.82
N PRO A 54 -5.02 15.18 11.62
CA PRO A 54 -4.08 16.30 11.53
C PRO A 54 -2.62 15.89 11.70
N GLU A 55 -2.35 14.90 12.54
CA GLU A 55 -0.97 14.45 12.78
C GLU A 55 -0.42 13.73 11.56
N ILE A 56 -1.21 12.84 10.98
CA ILE A 56 -0.82 12.12 9.77
C ILE A 56 -0.68 13.10 8.60
N HIS A 57 -1.61 14.04 8.48
CA HIS A 57 -1.53 15.07 7.45
C HIS A 57 -0.21 15.82 7.54
N ARG A 58 0.16 16.26 8.72
CA ARG A 58 1.40 17.02 8.92
C ARG A 58 2.62 16.20 8.51
N GLN A 59 2.64 14.92 8.82
CA GLN A 59 3.76 14.04 8.50
C GLN A 59 3.85 13.67 7.02
N LEU A 60 2.71 13.51 6.34
CA LEU A 60 2.68 12.86 5.04
C LEU A 60 2.24 13.74 3.88
N PHE A 61 1.78 14.97 4.11
CA PHE A 61 1.17 15.77 3.03
C PHE A 61 2.09 16.02 1.83
N GLU A 62 3.39 16.02 2.04
CA GLU A 62 4.37 16.18 0.95
C GLU A 62 4.89 14.84 0.43
N ARG A 63 4.43 13.73 1.00
CA ARG A 63 4.93 12.39 0.69
C ARG A 63 3.91 11.50 0.02
N ILE A 64 2.64 11.88 0.03
CA ILE A 64 1.58 11.05 -0.56
C ILE A 64 1.69 10.97 -2.08
N PRO A 65 1.34 9.83 -2.68
CA PRO A 65 0.82 8.63 -2.01
C PRO A 65 1.91 7.90 -1.24
N VAL A 66 1.53 7.33 -0.09
CA VAL A 66 2.41 6.48 0.71
C VAL A 66 1.77 5.10 0.79
N VAL A 67 2.50 4.09 0.39
CA VAL A 67 2.07 2.69 0.47
C VAL A 67 2.94 2.01 1.51
N GLU A 68 2.30 1.43 2.51
CA GLU A 68 2.99 0.83 3.63
C GLU A 68 2.47 -0.58 3.89
N ILE A 69 3.36 -1.52 4.10
CA ILE A 69 3.02 -2.86 4.53
C ILE A 69 4.12 -3.38 5.45
N GLY A 70 3.72 -3.88 6.62
CA GLY A 70 4.70 -4.28 7.62
C GLY A 70 5.58 -3.09 7.99
N ARG A 71 6.89 -3.24 7.81
CA ARG A 71 7.86 -2.19 8.09
C ARG A 71 8.40 -1.53 6.83
N GLN A 72 7.83 -1.85 5.68
CA GLN A 72 8.29 -1.35 4.40
C GLN A 72 7.36 -0.25 3.89
N ARG A 73 7.92 0.70 3.16
CA ARG A 73 7.17 1.86 2.68
C ARG A 73 7.70 2.31 1.32
N VAL A 74 6.77 2.74 0.45
CA VAL A 74 7.09 3.39 -0.81
C VAL A 74 6.32 4.71 -0.85
N GLU A 75 6.97 5.79 -1.26
CA GLU A 75 6.40 7.14 -1.24
C GLU A 75 6.42 7.78 -2.63
N LEU A 76 5.47 8.69 -2.87
CA LEU A 76 5.39 9.54 -4.06
C LEU A 76 5.14 8.78 -5.34
N PHE A 77 6.16 8.34 -6.03
CA PHE A 77 6.00 7.68 -7.33
C PHE A 77 5.86 6.18 -7.12
N VAL A 78 4.60 5.76 -6.94
CA VAL A 78 4.26 4.38 -6.62
C VAL A 78 3.86 3.65 -7.90
N SER A 79 4.83 2.99 -8.52
CA SER A 79 4.63 2.23 -9.76
C SER A 79 4.27 0.78 -9.48
N VAL A 80 3.75 0.10 -10.51
CA VAL A 80 3.47 -1.34 -10.45
C VAL A 80 4.73 -2.11 -10.03
N GLY A 81 5.89 -1.76 -10.61
CA GLY A 81 7.15 -2.44 -10.28
C GLY A 81 7.55 -2.27 -8.82
N LYS A 82 7.37 -1.07 -8.29
CA LYS A 82 7.70 -0.80 -6.88
C LYS A 82 6.75 -1.54 -5.93
N VAL A 83 5.46 -1.55 -6.24
CA VAL A 83 4.48 -2.28 -5.42
C VAL A 83 4.75 -3.78 -5.48
N ARG A 84 5.04 -4.32 -6.67
CA ARG A 84 5.36 -5.73 -6.82
C ARG A 84 6.56 -6.12 -5.97
N ARG A 85 7.61 -5.33 -6.02
CA ARG A 85 8.82 -5.57 -5.24
C ARG A 85 8.55 -5.52 -3.76
N LEU A 86 7.78 -4.52 -3.34
CA LEU A 86 7.40 -4.33 -1.94
C LEU A 86 6.66 -5.56 -1.40
N LEU A 87 5.65 -6.03 -2.13
CA LEU A 87 4.86 -7.17 -1.70
C LEU A 87 5.66 -8.48 -1.74
N ASN A 88 6.52 -8.64 -2.73
CA ASN A 88 7.39 -9.82 -2.78
C ASN A 88 8.36 -9.87 -1.59
N GLU A 89 8.87 -8.72 -1.18
CA GLU A 89 9.78 -8.67 -0.02
C GLU A 89 9.05 -8.99 1.29
N VAL A 90 7.83 -8.50 1.45
CA VAL A 90 7.11 -8.65 2.71
C VAL A 90 6.35 -9.97 2.78
N LEU A 91 5.76 -10.40 1.68
CA LEU A 91 4.84 -11.55 1.65
C LEU A 91 5.41 -12.76 0.91
N GLY A 92 6.51 -12.59 0.21
CA GLY A 92 7.06 -13.64 -0.64
C GLY A 92 6.45 -13.63 -2.03
N ALA A 93 7.17 -14.13 -2.97
CA ALA A 93 6.75 -14.21 -4.36
C ALA A 93 6.19 -15.60 -4.70
#